data_f310bb11dc620533bfaa746d45f9eaa4
#
_entry.id   f310bb11dc620533bfaa746d45f9eaa4
#
_cell.length_a   1.000
_cell.length_b   1.000
_cell.length_c   1.000
_cell.angle_alpha   90.00
_cell.angle_beta   90.00
_cell.angle_gamma   90.00
#
_symmetry.space_group_name_H-M   'P 1'
#
loop_
_entity.id
_entity.type
_entity.pdbx_description
1 polymer ?
#
loop_
_entity_poly.entity_id
_entity_poly.type
_entity_poly.pdbx_seq_one_letter_code
_entity_poly.pdbx_strand_id
1 'polypeptide(L)'
;MEMAAAGGFLLATFGVLCGFLVRQLVGRLRSLLGGLVAESVCVRRYSSEGSEGNTYWHHVYGFTMADGRYVEFEEDALLMAQGQAVMVRYRLGKNPARTATVMGRGGAWSPLFGQLFGIGVSGCFTLLGLLFVWLGVGELSR
;
A
#
# COMPACT_ATOMS: atom_id res chain seq x y z
N MET A 1 11.02 7.75 -34.24
CA MET A 1 9.68 7.17 -33.93
C MET A 1 9.75 6.12 -32.82
N GLU A 2 10.71 5.21 -32.82
CA GLU A 2 10.83 4.15 -31.80
C GLU A 2 11.05 4.70 -30.38
N MET A 3 11.89 5.73 -30.21
CA MET A 3 12.16 6.33 -28.90
C MET A 3 10.90 6.98 -28.29
N ALA A 4 10.10 7.68 -29.12
CA ALA A 4 8.87 8.31 -28.63
C ALA A 4 7.81 7.24 -28.25
N ALA A 5 7.71 6.15 -29.01
CA ALA A 5 6.82 5.04 -28.71
C ALA A 5 7.22 4.32 -27.40
N ALA A 6 8.52 4.02 -27.23
CA ALA A 6 9.05 3.42 -26.01
C ALA A 6 8.83 4.33 -24.80
N GLY A 7 9.08 5.64 -24.96
CA GLY A 7 8.84 6.64 -23.91
C GLY A 7 7.36 6.73 -23.53
N GLY A 8 6.45 6.71 -24.51
CA GLY A 8 5.01 6.70 -24.29
C GLY A 8 4.54 5.46 -23.53
N PHE A 9 5.06 4.30 -23.86
CA PHE A 9 4.74 3.06 -23.17
C PHE A 9 5.20 3.08 -21.70
N LEU A 10 6.44 3.52 -21.45
CA LEU A 10 6.98 3.68 -20.09
C LEU A 10 6.14 4.67 -19.28
N LEU A 11 5.81 5.82 -19.87
CA LEU A 11 5.00 6.84 -19.23
C LEU A 11 3.62 6.30 -18.83
N ALA A 12 2.93 5.63 -19.74
CA ALA A 12 1.60 5.08 -19.48
C ALA A 12 1.64 4.01 -18.38
N THR A 13 2.56 3.05 -18.47
CA THR A 13 2.62 1.93 -17.54
C THR A 13 3.04 2.37 -16.13
N PHE A 14 4.17 3.06 -16.04
CA PHE A 14 4.72 3.46 -14.73
C PHE A 14 4.03 4.69 -14.15
N GLY A 15 3.47 5.57 -14.98
CA GLY A 15 2.67 6.69 -14.54
C GLY A 15 1.36 6.25 -13.85
N VAL A 16 0.65 5.27 -14.43
CA VAL A 16 -0.55 4.69 -13.81
C VAL A 16 -0.19 3.97 -12.51
N LEU A 17 0.88 3.18 -12.49
CA LEU A 17 1.35 2.47 -11.29
C LEU A 17 1.72 3.48 -10.18
N CYS A 18 2.48 4.51 -10.52
CA CYS A 18 2.86 5.56 -9.58
C CYS A 18 1.64 6.27 -8.99
N GLY A 19 0.67 6.67 -9.83
CA GLY A 19 -0.57 7.28 -9.40
C GLY A 19 -1.38 6.40 -8.43
N PHE A 20 -1.45 5.11 -8.71
CA PHE A 20 -2.12 4.15 -7.85
C PHE A 20 -1.43 4.03 -6.48
N LEU A 21 -0.09 3.91 -6.46
CA LEU A 21 0.69 3.82 -5.22
C LEU A 21 0.58 5.10 -4.38
N VAL A 22 0.62 6.27 -5.01
CA VAL A 22 0.43 7.57 -4.33
C VAL A 22 -0.95 7.64 -3.70
N ARG A 23 -2.00 7.23 -4.42
CA ARG A 23 -3.37 7.21 -3.89
C ARG A 23 -3.49 6.30 -2.67
N GLN A 24 -2.89 5.12 -2.70
CA GLN A 24 -2.85 4.20 -1.55
C GLN A 24 -2.10 4.82 -0.37
N LEU A 25 -0.95 5.42 -0.62
CA LEU A 25 -0.14 6.07 0.42
C LEU A 25 -0.92 7.19 1.11
N VAL A 26 -1.57 8.06 0.34
CA VAL A 26 -2.40 9.16 0.88
C VAL A 26 -3.54 8.61 1.74
N GLY A 27 -4.20 7.53 1.32
CA GLY A 27 -5.24 6.86 2.10
C GLY A 27 -4.73 6.38 3.45
N ARG A 28 -3.58 5.71 3.47
CA ARG A 28 -2.93 5.22 4.70
C ARG A 28 -2.46 6.35 5.60
N LEU A 29 -1.82 7.37 5.05
CA LEU A 29 -1.38 8.54 5.83
C LEU A 29 -2.57 9.26 6.48
N ARG A 30 -3.67 9.42 5.76
CA ARG A 30 -4.90 10.01 6.33
C ARG A 30 -5.44 9.20 7.50
N SER A 31 -5.41 7.87 7.42
CA SER A 31 -5.81 6.99 8.53
C SER A 31 -4.87 7.14 9.73
N LEU A 32 -3.56 7.18 9.49
CA LEU A 32 -2.56 7.32 10.56
C LEU A 32 -2.62 8.68 11.26
N LEU A 33 -2.88 9.76 10.52
CA LEU A 33 -2.85 11.12 11.06
C LEU A 33 -4.20 11.59 11.64
N GLY A 34 -5.32 11.06 11.14
CA GLY A 34 -6.66 11.54 11.51
C GLY A 34 -7.65 10.43 11.86
N GLY A 35 -7.21 9.19 11.99
CA GLY A 35 -8.05 8.05 12.32
C GLY A 35 -8.39 7.95 13.80
N LEU A 36 -9.47 7.24 14.10
CA LEU A 36 -9.81 6.81 15.45
C LEU A 36 -8.92 5.63 15.85
N VAL A 37 -8.67 5.51 17.16
CA VAL A 37 -7.88 4.41 17.71
C VAL A 37 -8.82 3.46 18.43
N ALA A 38 -8.61 2.15 18.25
CA ALA A 38 -9.32 1.11 18.96
C ALA A 38 -8.35 -0.01 19.40
N GLU A 39 -8.72 -0.71 20.46
CA GLU A 39 -8.04 -1.95 20.84
C GLU A 39 -8.53 -3.08 19.92
N SER A 40 -7.57 -3.83 19.39
CA SER A 40 -7.80 -4.96 18.49
C SER A 40 -7.10 -6.19 19.03
N VAL A 41 -7.59 -7.36 18.64
CA VAL A 41 -6.97 -8.63 18.97
C VAL A 41 -6.70 -9.40 17.68
N CYS A 42 -5.56 -10.08 17.60
CA CYS A 42 -5.30 -11.03 16.53
C CYS A 42 -6.21 -12.24 16.70
N VAL A 43 -7.32 -12.26 15.97
CA VAL A 43 -8.37 -13.29 16.12
C VAL A 43 -8.02 -14.59 15.40
N ARG A 44 -7.25 -14.49 14.32
CA ARG A 44 -6.86 -15.64 13.51
C ARG A 44 -5.48 -15.43 12.87
N ARG A 45 -4.71 -16.50 12.86
CA ARG A 45 -3.45 -16.58 12.15
C ARG A 45 -3.49 -17.83 11.27
N TYR A 46 -3.15 -17.70 10.00
CA TYR A 46 -3.05 -18.83 9.09
C TYR A 46 -1.84 -18.66 8.17
N SER A 47 -1.38 -19.76 7.59
CA SER A 47 -0.27 -19.76 6.66
C SER A 47 -0.76 -20.13 5.27
N SER A 48 -0.17 -19.52 4.25
CA SER A 48 -0.30 -19.91 2.85
C SER A 48 1.06 -20.31 2.29
N GLU A 49 1.07 -21.33 1.45
CA GLU A 49 2.28 -21.73 0.74
C GLU A 49 2.36 -20.95 -0.58
N GLY A 50 3.48 -20.28 -0.80
CA GLY A 50 3.79 -19.64 -2.08
C GLY A 50 4.28 -20.64 -3.11
N SER A 51 4.30 -20.24 -4.38
CA SER A 51 4.73 -21.05 -5.52
C SER A 51 6.17 -21.55 -5.46
N GLU A 52 7.00 -20.99 -4.60
CA GLU A 52 8.42 -21.34 -4.41
C GLU A 52 8.68 -22.12 -3.11
N GLY A 53 7.62 -22.62 -2.43
CA GLY A 53 7.74 -23.33 -1.15
C GLY A 53 7.94 -22.42 0.05
N ASN A 54 7.84 -21.11 -0.11
CA ASN A 54 7.89 -20.17 0.99
C ASN A 54 6.56 -20.13 1.72
N THR A 55 6.59 -20.15 3.07
CA THR A 55 5.39 -20.02 3.89
C THR A 55 5.15 -18.55 4.24
N TYR A 56 3.99 -18.03 3.89
CA TYR A 56 3.52 -16.70 4.25
C TYR A 56 2.52 -16.79 5.38
N TRP A 57 2.71 -15.97 6.42
CA TRP A 57 1.82 -15.89 7.57
C TRP A 57 0.88 -14.72 7.43
N HIS A 58 -0.41 -15.01 7.51
CA HIS A 58 -1.50 -14.03 7.44
C HIS A 58 -2.09 -13.82 8.84
N HIS A 59 -2.34 -12.57 9.17
CA HIS A 59 -2.89 -12.18 10.47
C HIS A 59 -4.18 -11.42 10.28
N VAL A 60 -5.25 -11.90 10.90
CA VAL A 60 -6.55 -11.26 10.91
C VAL A 60 -6.77 -10.61 12.27
N TYR A 61 -7.07 -9.33 12.26
CA TYR A 61 -7.33 -8.54 13.45
C TYR A 61 -8.79 -8.18 13.53
N GLY A 62 -9.36 -8.30 14.73
CA GLY A 62 -10.74 -7.91 15.02
C GLY A 62 -10.79 -6.78 16.04
N PHE A 63 -11.62 -5.78 15.79
CA PHE A 63 -11.84 -4.66 16.70
C PHE A 63 -13.29 -4.17 16.63
N THR A 64 -13.74 -3.50 17.71
CA THR A 64 -15.03 -2.84 17.75
C THR A 64 -14.84 -1.36 17.52
N MET A 65 -15.56 -0.82 16.52
CA MET A 65 -15.53 0.61 16.23
C MET A 65 -16.27 1.43 17.28
N ALA A 66 -16.07 2.74 17.26
CA ALA A 66 -16.75 3.68 18.15
C ALA A 66 -18.29 3.66 18.02
N ASP A 67 -18.81 3.24 16.86
CA ASP A 67 -20.27 3.07 16.62
C ASP A 67 -20.81 1.69 17.04
N GLY A 68 -20.00 0.84 17.67
CA GLY A 68 -20.37 -0.48 18.18
C GLY A 68 -20.28 -1.61 17.15
N ARG A 69 -19.96 -1.34 15.88
CA ARG A 69 -19.79 -2.38 14.86
C ARG A 69 -18.46 -3.12 15.04
N TYR A 70 -18.51 -4.44 14.95
CA TYR A 70 -17.32 -5.28 14.91
C TYR A 70 -16.80 -5.39 13.48
N VAL A 71 -15.50 -5.24 13.32
CA VAL A 71 -14.81 -5.28 12.01
C VAL A 71 -13.59 -6.16 12.10
N GLU A 72 -13.37 -6.99 11.09
CA GLU A 72 -12.13 -7.74 10.88
C GLU A 72 -11.39 -7.23 9.64
N PHE A 73 -10.08 -7.19 9.72
CA PHE A 73 -9.20 -6.86 8.58
C PHE A 73 -7.93 -7.69 8.65
N GLU A 74 -7.30 -7.87 7.52
CA GLU A 74 -6.05 -8.62 7.37
C GLU A 74 -4.88 -7.68 7.13
N GLU A 75 -3.82 -7.87 7.89
CA GLU A 75 -2.56 -7.13 7.72
C GLU A 75 -1.38 -8.00 8.16
N ASP A 76 -0.38 -8.14 7.28
CA ASP A 76 0.76 -9.05 7.48
C ASP A 76 2.01 -8.33 7.99
N ALA A 77 1.89 -7.08 8.40
CA ALA A 77 3.01 -6.22 8.76
C ALA A 77 3.71 -6.60 10.08
N LEU A 78 3.07 -7.36 10.94
CA LEU A 78 3.60 -7.78 12.25
C LEU A 78 3.45 -9.28 12.45
N LEU A 79 4.49 -9.91 12.99
CA LEU A 79 4.41 -11.27 13.50
C LEU A 79 3.75 -11.22 14.89
N MET A 80 2.46 -11.56 14.95
CA MET A 80 1.68 -11.55 16.18
C MET A 80 1.20 -12.95 16.51
N ALA A 81 1.12 -13.28 17.80
CA ALA A 81 0.46 -14.49 18.25
C ALA A 81 -1.06 -14.30 18.25
N GLN A 82 -1.81 -15.37 17.98
CA GLN A 82 -3.26 -15.37 18.12
C GLN A 82 -3.67 -15.04 19.56
N GLY A 83 -4.65 -14.16 19.72
CA GLY A 83 -5.10 -13.67 21.02
C GLY A 83 -4.32 -12.47 21.57
N GLN A 84 -3.25 -12.06 20.91
CA GLN A 84 -2.46 -10.89 21.34
C GLN A 84 -3.19 -9.59 20.99
N ALA A 85 -3.28 -8.69 21.98
CA ALA A 85 -3.89 -7.37 21.81
C ALA A 85 -2.92 -6.40 21.13
N VAL A 86 -3.47 -5.54 20.29
CA VAL A 86 -2.73 -4.50 19.56
C VAL A 86 -3.65 -3.32 19.30
N MET A 87 -3.08 -2.12 19.24
CA MET A 87 -3.84 -0.93 18.87
C MET A 87 -3.96 -0.82 17.37
N VAL A 88 -5.13 -0.43 16.88
CA VAL A 88 -5.38 -0.14 15.46
C VAL A 88 -5.88 1.28 15.28
N ARG A 89 -5.52 1.87 14.14
CA ARG A 89 -6.15 3.11 13.65
C ARG A 89 -7.07 2.80 12.48
N TYR A 90 -8.21 3.42 12.45
CA TYR A 90 -9.22 3.25 11.40
C TYR A 90 -9.98 4.55 11.15
N ARG A 91 -10.69 4.64 10.04
CA ARG A 91 -11.61 5.73 9.74
C ARG A 91 -13.03 5.23 9.64
N LEU A 92 -13.96 6.02 10.16
CA LEU A 92 -15.38 5.79 9.94
C LEU A 92 -15.71 5.98 8.46
N GLY A 93 -16.43 5.02 7.87
CA GLY A 93 -16.80 5.04 6.46
C GLY A 93 -17.49 3.76 6.02
N LYS A 94 -17.76 3.64 4.72
CA LYS A 94 -18.42 2.46 4.14
C LYS A 94 -17.58 1.17 4.32
N ASN A 95 -16.26 1.28 4.26
CA ASN A 95 -15.34 0.15 4.38
C ASN A 95 -14.24 0.45 5.40
N PRO A 96 -14.52 0.41 6.71
CA PRO A 96 -13.52 0.69 7.75
C PRO A 96 -12.38 -0.32 7.75
N ALA A 97 -12.59 -1.56 7.33
CA ALA A 97 -11.56 -2.59 7.20
C ALA A 97 -10.42 -2.18 6.23
N ARG A 98 -10.73 -1.43 5.17
CA ARG A 98 -9.70 -0.93 4.21
C ARG A 98 -8.84 0.21 4.77
N THR A 99 -9.32 0.90 5.78
CA THR A 99 -8.62 2.02 6.40
C THR A 99 -7.96 1.63 7.71
N ALA A 100 -8.28 0.45 8.25
CA ALA A 100 -7.70 -0.05 9.46
C ALA A 100 -6.22 -0.43 9.25
N THR A 101 -5.38 -0.06 10.20
CA THR A 101 -3.96 -0.44 10.23
C THR A 101 -3.48 -0.63 11.66
N VAL A 102 -2.64 -1.62 11.87
CA VAL A 102 -2.06 -1.94 13.18
C VAL A 102 -1.04 -0.87 13.57
N MET A 103 -1.14 -0.39 14.79
CA MET A 103 -0.18 0.53 15.39
C MET A 103 0.81 -0.27 16.23
N GLY A 104 2.09 -0.27 15.87
CA GLY A 104 3.10 -0.97 16.64
C GLY A 104 4.50 -0.84 16.06
N ARG A 105 5.48 -1.40 16.76
CA ARG A 105 6.88 -1.40 16.32
C ARG A 105 6.98 -2.10 14.95
N GLY A 106 7.15 -1.34 13.89
CA GLY A 106 7.30 -1.81 12.51
C GLY A 106 6.00 -2.00 11.72
N GLY A 107 4.83 -2.19 12.34
CA GLY A 107 3.58 -2.50 11.63
C GLY A 107 3.07 -1.37 10.74
N ALA A 108 2.96 -0.15 11.28
CA ALA A 108 2.49 0.99 10.50
C ALA A 108 3.53 1.50 9.48
N TRP A 109 4.83 1.33 9.76
CA TRP A 109 5.91 1.88 8.94
C TRP A 109 6.39 0.95 7.85
N SER A 110 6.41 -0.37 8.08
CA SER A 110 6.92 -1.33 7.10
C SER A 110 6.19 -1.25 5.74
N PRO A 111 4.85 -1.25 5.67
CA PRO A 111 4.13 -1.06 4.42
C PRO A 111 4.34 0.30 3.79
N LEU A 112 4.55 1.37 4.60
CA LEU A 112 4.83 2.71 4.10
C LEU A 112 6.19 2.78 3.40
N PHE A 113 7.23 2.15 3.96
CA PHE A 113 8.54 2.08 3.33
C PHE A 113 8.49 1.36 1.98
N GLY A 114 7.80 0.22 1.89
CA GLY A 114 7.59 -0.49 0.63
C GLY A 114 6.87 0.35 -0.42
N GLN A 115 5.83 1.09 -0.01
CA GLN A 115 5.10 2.00 -0.90
C GLN A 115 5.96 3.19 -1.35
N LEU A 116 6.71 3.82 -0.44
CA LEU A 116 7.62 4.91 -0.78
C LEU A 116 8.71 4.45 -1.77
N PHE A 117 9.27 3.27 -1.56
CA PHE A 117 10.22 2.68 -2.49
C PHE A 117 9.59 2.43 -3.86
N GLY A 118 8.40 1.83 -3.91
CA GLY A 118 7.65 1.61 -5.15
C GLY A 118 7.33 2.90 -5.90
N ILE A 119 6.95 3.97 -5.19
CA ILE A 119 6.72 5.31 -5.76
C ILE A 119 8.03 5.88 -6.32
N GLY A 120 9.13 5.75 -5.58
CA GLY A 120 10.45 6.21 -6.03
C GLY A 120 10.87 5.55 -7.34
N VAL A 121 10.79 4.21 -7.39
CA VAL A 121 11.16 3.44 -8.60
C VAL A 121 10.24 3.76 -9.77
N SER A 122 8.92 3.70 -9.58
CA SER A 122 7.95 3.99 -10.66
C SER A 122 8.03 5.44 -11.13
N GLY A 123 8.29 6.38 -10.22
CA GLY A 123 8.51 7.79 -10.54
C GLY A 123 9.76 8.00 -11.41
N CYS A 124 10.86 7.32 -11.11
CA CYS A 124 12.07 7.37 -11.96
C CYS A 124 11.80 6.89 -13.39
N PHE A 125 11.10 5.76 -13.55
CA PHE A 125 10.73 5.26 -14.89
C PHE A 125 9.75 6.19 -15.61
N THR A 126 8.85 6.83 -14.90
CA THR A 126 7.94 7.84 -15.48
C THR A 126 8.73 9.04 -16.01
N LEU A 127 9.70 9.54 -15.24
CA LEU A 127 10.57 10.66 -15.68
C LEU A 127 11.45 10.27 -16.88
N LEU A 128 11.99 9.05 -16.91
CA LEU A 128 12.70 8.54 -18.07
C LEU A 128 11.81 8.45 -19.30
N GLY A 129 10.56 8.00 -19.14
CA GLY A 129 9.56 7.97 -20.20
C GLY A 129 9.29 9.36 -20.77
N LEU A 130 9.12 10.38 -19.92
CA LEU A 130 8.98 11.77 -20.31
C LEU A 130 10.18 12.28 -21.10
N LEU A 131 11.38 11.97 -20.63
CA LEU A 131 12.65 12.36 -21.30
C LEU A 131 12.71 11.76 -22.72
N PHE A 132 12.39 10.49 -22.89
CA PHE A 132 12.39 9.82 -24.19
C PHE A 132 11.35 10.39 -25.15
N VAL A 133 10.15 10.71 -24.65
CA VAL A 133 9.12 11.41 -25.47
C VAL A 133 9.64 12.77 -25.91
N TRP A 134 10.21 13.55 -25.00
CA TRP A 134 10.74 14.88 -25.29
C TRP A 134 11.86 14.87 -26.32
N LEU A 135 12.83 13.96 -26.19
CA LEU A 135 13.92 13.79 -27.14
C LEU A 135 13.40 13.31 -28.51
N GLY A 136 12.48 12.33 -28.53
CA GLY A 136 11.91 11.82 -29.78
C GLY A 136 11.08 12.84 -30.54
N VAL A 137 10.37 13.73 -29.85
CA VAL A 137 9.64 14.86 -30.49
C VAL A 137 10.62 15.93 -31.01
N GLY A 138 11.71 16.18 -30.29
CA GLY A 138 12.75 17.12 -30.69
C GLY A 138 13.48 16.70 -31.99
N GLU A 139 13.61 15.41 -32.27
CA GLU A 139 14.16 14.89 -33.53
C GLU A 139 13.20 15.09 -34.73
N LEU A 140 11.89 15.05 -34.49
CA LEU A 140 10.85 15.23 -35.53
C LEU A 140 10.67 16.70 -35.95
N SER A 141 11.19 17.63 -35.15
CA SER A 141 11.06 19.08 -35.38
C SER A 141 12.30 19.71 -36.07
N ARG A 142 13.32 18.92 -36.38
CA ARG A 142 14.51 19.30 -37.14
C ARG A 142 14.47 18.78 -38.57
#